data_525ca25f8af67d55c5db623abe17a176
#
_entry.id   525ca25f8af67d55c5db623abe17a176
#
_cell.length_a   1.000
_cell.length_b   1.000
_cell.length_c   1.000
_cell.angle_alpha   90.00
_cell.angle_beta   90.00
_cell.angle_gamma   90.00
#
_symmetry.space_group_name_H-M   'P 1'
#
loop_
_entity.id
_entity.type
_entity.pdbx_description
1 polymer ?
#
loop_
_entity_poly.entity_id
_entity_poly.type
_entity_poly.pdbx_seq_one_letter_code
_entity_poly.pdbx_strand_id
1 'polypeptide(L)'
;MESEKPWLQLYPEEIPPHLQYCEQPLHAFLKESASEFPNKVAVHFLGKEYTFQYLYQAAERLAVYLQDIGLVKGDRVAIMLPNVPQAVICFYGVLMAGGIVVQTNPLYTERELQYQMKDSEAKIIITLDILFPRVSKIKSQTSLQHVIVTAIKDFLPFPKNLIYPFIQKKQYGIVVNVKHEGQNHLLNEILKRKKRALLEYEIKFDEDIALIQYTGGTTGWPKGAMLTHKNLVTNGTMCSAWLYKCKKGEEIILGVIPFFHVYGLTTLMVYAIMQANKMVLMPKFDAETTLKTIHKQKPTLFPGAPTIYIALLNHPKLSKYDLSSIDSCLSGSAALPIEVQQKFEDTTGGKLVEGYGLTEASPVTHANFLWGQRVKGSIGVPWPDTDAVIFSLHNEEILPAGEIGEIAVKGPQIMKGYWNHPQETNRIFRDDWLLTGDLGYMDEKGYFYVVDRKKDMIIAGGFNIYPREVEEVLYEHQAIQEVVVAGIPDPYRGETVKAYIVLKEGHHVTEEELDEFSRRHLASYKVPRVYEFRSELPKTVIGKILRRVLIDEEIAKLDEDNKGE
;
A
#
# COMPACT_ATOMS: atom_id res chain seq x y z
N MET A 1 -10.29 -13.45 -30.20
CA MET A 1 -11.44 -12.52 -30.10
C MET A 1 -10.98 -11.39 -29.19
N GLU A 2 -10.92 -10.15 -29.69
CA GLU A 2 -10.78 -9.00 -28.78
C GLU A 2 -12.01 -9.01 -27.90
N SER A 3 -11.81 -9.10 -26.59
CA SER A 3 -12.91 -8.98 -25.64
C SER A 3 -13.49 -7.58 -25.77
N GLU A 4 -14.80 -7.48 -25.92
CA GLU A 4 -15.49 -6.18 -25.86
C GLU A 4 -15.09 -5.49 -24.55
N LYS A 5 -14.69 -4.22 -24.63
CA LYS A 5 -14.29 -3.39 -23.48
C LYS A 5 -15.43 -2.42 -23.13
N PRO A 6 -16.55 -2.92 -22.53
CA PRO A 6 -17.75 -2.12 -22.32
C PRO A 6 -17.49 -0.91 -21.41
N TRP A 7 -16.51 -1.01 -20.49
CA TRP A 7 -16.16 0.08 -19.58
C TRP A 7 -15.62 1.33 -20.27
N LEU A 8 -15.11 1.25 -21.50
CA LEU A 8 -14.63 2.43 -22.22
C LEU A 8 -15.74 3.43 -22.54
N GLN A 9 -16.99 2.97 -22.64
CA GLN A 9 -18.16 3.82 -22.86
C GLN A 9 -18.54 4.64 -21.60
N LEU A 10 -18.02 4.25 -20.42
CA LEU A 10 -18.27 4.91 -19.15
C LEU A 10 -17.27 6.03 -18.85
N TYR A 11 -16.18 6.10 -19.60
CA TYR A 11 -15.13 7.08 -19.36
C TYR A 11 -15.64 8.51 -19.57
N PRO A 12 -15.40 9.43 -18.62
CA PRO A 12 -15.57 10.86 -18.88
C PRO A 12 -14.71 11.31 -20.08
N GLU A 13 -15.15 12.32 -20.81
CA GLU A 13 -14.42 12.87 -21.97
C GLU A 13 -12.98 13.30 -21.62
N GLU A 14 -12.75 13.70 -20.36
CA GLU A 14 -11.45 14.13 -19.87
C GLU A 14 -10.46 12.97 -19.63
N ILE A 15 -10.93 11.73 -19.61
CA ILE A 15 -10.09 10.55 -19.42
C ILE A 15 -9.97 9.79 -20.74
N PRO A 16 -8.88 9.96 -21.48
CA PRO A 16 -8.71 9.21 -22.72
C PRO A 16 -8.45 7.72 -22.42
N PRO A 17 -8.95 6.78 -23.25
CA PRO A 17 -8.73 5.35 -23.07
C PRO A 17 -7.25 4.94 -23.22
N HIS A 18 -6.48 5.74 -23.97
CA HIS A 18 -5.05 5.55 -24.19
C HIS A 18 -4.28 6.80 -23.81
N LEU A 19 -3.20 6.62 -23.04
CA LEU A 19 -2.36 7.69 -22.53
C LEU A 19 -1.03 7.76 -23.28
N GLN A 20 -0.47 8.96 -23.36
CA GLN A 20 0.91 9.15 -23.79
C GLN A 20 1.81 9.13 -22.56
N TYR A 21 2.76 8.23 -22.54
CA TYR A 21 3.72 8.09 -21.45
C TYR A 21 5.02 8.77 -21.81
N CYS A 22 5.55 9.55 -20.84
CA CYS A 22 6.86 10.15 -20.99
C CYS A 22 7.93 9.07 -20.73
N GLU A 23 8.68 8.71 -21.78
CA GLU A 23 9.70 7.65 -21.72
C GLU A 23 11.00 8.17 -21.08
N GLN A 24 10.91 8.52 -19.80
CA GLN A 24 12.06 9.00 -19.02
C GLN A 24 12.15 8.27 -17.68
N PRO A 25 13.36 8.21 -17.07
CA PRO A 25 13.51 7.59 -15.76
C PRO A 25 12.68 8.30 -14.70
N LEU A 26 12.12 7.52 -13.75
CA LEU A 26 11.26 8.07 -12.70
C LEU A 26 11.88 9.25 -11.92
N HIS A 27 13.20 9.24 -11.72
CA HIS A 27 13.88 10.32 -11.01
C HIS A 27 13.93 11.65 -11.78
N ALA A 28 13.74 11.63 -13.09
CA ALA A 28 13.71 12.84 -13.90
C ALA A 28 12.55 13.77 -13.51
N PHE A 29 11.42 13.23 -13.09
CA PHE A 29 10.27 14.02 -12.63
C PHE A 29 10.56 14.89 -11.41
N LEU A 30 11.44 14.44 -10.49
CA LEU A 30 11.87 15.31 -9.39
C LEU A 30 12.70 16.49 -9.88
N LYS A 31 13.55 16.28 -10.89
CA LYS A 31 14.35 17.35 -11.53
C LYS A 31 13.44 18.36 -12.23
N GLU A 32 12.44 17.87 -12.97
CA GLU A 32 11.45 18.72 -13.66
C GLU A 32 10.66 19.57 -12.67
N SER A 33 10.08 18.94 -11.64
CA SER A 33 9.31 19.64 -10.61
C SER A 33 10.18 20.66 -9.84
N ALA A 34 11.45 20.33 -9.58
CA ALA A 34 12.38 21.28 -8.96
C ALA A 34 12.76 22.45 -9.89
N SER A 35 12.78 22.23 -11.20
CA SER A 35 13.06 23.28 -12.19
C SER A 35 11.86 24.19 -12.41
N GLU A 36 10.66 23.61 -12.51
CA GLU A 36 9.43 24.36 -12.77
C GLU A 36 8.89 25.07 -11.52
N PHE A 37 9.02 24.41 -10.34
CA PHE A 37 8.49 24.92 -9.07
C PHE A 37 9.57 24.94 -7.95
N PRO A 38 10.73 25.58 -8.13
CA PRO A 38 11.88 25.45 -7.22
C PRO A 38 11.56 25.81 -5.77
N ASN A 39 10.80 26.86 -5.56
CA ASN A 39 10.49 27.41 -4.24
C ASN A 39 9.16 26.87 -3.65
N LYS A 40 8.45 26.04 -4.40
CA LYS A 40 7.20 25.47 -3.92
C LYS A 40 7.47 24.39 -2.87
N VAL A 41 6.63 24.35 -1.86
CA VAL A 41 6.70 23.32 -0.79
C VAL A 41 6.30 21.98 -1.37
N ALA A 42 7.24 21.04 -1.39
CA ALA A 42 7.01 19.65 -1.77
C ALA A 42 6.59 18.78 -0.58
N VAL A 43 7.16 19.06 0.60
CA VAL A 43 6.89 18.28 1.82
C VAL A 43 6.68 19.22 3.00
N HIS A 44 5.58 19.00 3.73
CA HIS A 44 5.39 19.49 5.09
C HIS A 44 5.55 18.31 6.06
N PHE A 45 6.42 18.47 7.05
CA PHE A 45 6.68 17.44 8.05
C PHE A 45 6.78 18.02 9.46
N LEU A 46 5.81 17.73 10.32
CA LEU A 46 5.76 18.10 11.75
C LEU A 46 6.07 19.59 12.04
N GLY A 47 5.71 20.48 11.11
CA GLY A 47 5.87 21.93 11.25
C GLY A 47 7.10 22.49 10.52
N LYS A 48 7.80 21.69 9.72
CA LYS A 48 8.87 22.14 8.82
C LYS A 48 8.51 21.85 7.37
N GLU A 49 8.87 22.74 6.49
CA GLU A 49 8.60 22.65 5.07
C GLU A 49 9.89 22.50 4.27
N TYR A 50 9.81 21.73 3.19
CA TYR A 50 10.91 21.44 2.28
C TYR A 50 10.43 21.68 0.85
N THR A 51 11.19 22.44 0.08
CA THR A 51 10.86 22.77 -1.31
C THR A 51 11.30 21.67 -2.27
N PHE A 52 10.76 21.68 -3.50
CA PHE A 52 11.21 20.77 -4.57
C PHE A 52 12.70 20.92 -4.84
N GLN A 53 13.21 22.16 -4.90
CA GLN A 53 14.63 22.44 -5.08
C GLN A 53 15.50 21.81 -3.97
N TYR A 54 15.03 21.88 -2.71
CA TYR A 54 15.75 21.25 -1.59
C TYR A 54 15.79 19.73 -1.74
N LEU A 55 14.63 19.09 -2.05
CA LEU A 55 14.56 17.63 -2.21
C LEU A 55 15.48 17.16 -3.36
N TYR A 56 15.43 17.85 -4.51
CA TYR A 56 16.28 17.52 -5.65
C TYR A 56 17.76 17.60 -5.30
N GLN A 57 18.21 18.73 -4.71
CA GLN A 57 19.62 18.90 -4.33
C GLN A 57 20.06 17.90 -3.26
N ALA A 58 19.19 17.54 -2.31
CA ALA A 58 19.49 16.55 -1.29
C ALA A 58 19.61 15.15 -1.90
N ALA A 59 18.71 14.78 -2.82
CA ALA A 59 18.74 13.52 -3.55
C ALA A 59 20.02 13.41 -4.41
N GLU A 60 20.38 14.48 -5.11
CA GLU A 60 21.61 14.54 -5.93
C GLU A 60 22.88 14.34 -5.07
N ARG A 61 22.96 14.99 -3.89
CA ARG A 61 24.10 14.80 -2.96
C ARG A 61 24.18 13.36 -2.44
N LEU A 62 23.05 12.75 -2.15
CA LEU A 62 23.00 11.35 -1.75
C LEU A 62 23.43 10.45 -2.91
N ALA A 63 22.96 10.70 -4.12
CA ALA A 63 23.31 9.93 -5.31
C ALA A 63 24.82 9.91 -5.55
N VAL A 64 25.45 11.08 -5.52
CA VAL A 64 26.93 11.21 -5.63
C VAL A 64 27.63 10.42 -4.53
N TYR A 65 27.13 10.51 -3.29
CA TYR A 65 27.72 9.78 -2.18
C TYR A 65 27.61 8.26 -2.33
N LEU A 66 26.45 7.77 -2.80
CA LEU A 66 26.26 6.34 -3.06
C LEU A 66 27.27 5.82 -4.10
N GLN A 67 27.53 6.61 -5.15
CA GLN A 67 28.58 6.29 -6.14
C GLN A 67 29.99 6.36 -5.54
N ASP A 68 30.27 7.35 -4.68
CA ASP A 68 31.56 7.47 -3.97
C ASP A 68 31.89 6.24 -3.09
N ILE A 69 30.86 5.60 -2.52
CA ILE A 69 31.01 4.37 -1.71
C ILE A 69 30.88 3.07 -2.53
N GLY A 70 30.89 3.18 -3.86
CA GLY A 70 30.99 2.05 -4.78
C GLY A 70 29.66 1.48 -5.29
N LEU A 71 28.55 2.22 -5.17
CA LEU A 71 27.29 1.81 -5.82
C LEU A 71 27.44 1.94 -7.35
N VAL A 72 27.07 0.89 -8.06
CA VAL A 72 27.02 0.86 -9.53
C VAL A 72 25.59 0.61 -10.00
N LYS A 73 25.32 0.88 -11.29
CA LYS A 73 23.99 0.65 -11.88
C LYS A 73 23.52 -0.77 -11.62
N GLY A 74 22.28 -0.88 -11.15
CA GLY A 74 21.62 -2.16 -10.84
C GLY A 74 21.90 -2.70 -9.44
N ASP A 75 22.72 -2.07 -8.63
CA ASP A 75 22.89 -2.43 -7.23
C ASP A 75 21.62 -2.11 -6.42
N ARG A 76 21.31 -2.98 -5.46
CA ARG A 76 20.10 -2.87 -4.61
C ARG A 76 20.42 -2.10 -3.34
N VAL A 77 19.57 -1.10 -3.05
CA VAL A 77 19.61 -0.28 -1.84
C VAL A 77 18.31 -0.40 -1.09
N ALA A 78 18.35 -0.98 0.10
CA ALA A 78 17.20 -1.10 0.96
C ALA A 78 16.86 0.24 1.63
N ILE A 79 15.58 0.65 1.59
CA ILE A 79 15.08 1.85 2.29
C ILE A 79 14.09 1.40 3.36
N MET A 80 14.52 1.46 4.62
CA MET A 80 13.75 1.06 5.81
C MET A 80 13.32 2.30 6.59
N LEU A 81 12.45 3.11 5.99
CA LEU A 81 12.00 4.39 6.50
C LEU A 81 10.46 4.52 6.48
N PRO A 82 9.84 5.17 7.49
CA PRO A 82 8.43 5.56 7.42
C PRO A 82 8.26 6.80 6.52
N ASN A 83 7.03 7.39 6.52
CA ASN A 83 6.74 8.62 5.78
C ASN A 83 7.45 9.83 6.41
N VAL A 84 8.68 10.05 5.99
CA VAL A 84 9.55 11.15 6.41
C VAL A 84 10.20 11.80 5.17
N PRO A 85 10.64 13.07 5.24
CA PRO A 85 11.30 13.73 4.09
C PRO A 85 12.50 12.95 3.56
N GLN A 86 13.23 12.28 4.47
CA GLN A 86 14.37 11.44 4.12
C GLN A 86 13.99 10.29 3.19
N ALA A 87 12.78 9.71 3.34
CA ALA A 87 12.33 8.62 2.48
C ALA A 87 12.23 9.08 1.03
N VAL A 88 11.69 10.29 0.79
CA VAL A 88 11.63 10.89 -0.56
C VAL A 88 13.04 11.15 -1.11
N ILE A 89 13.91 11.78 -0.31
CA ILE A 89 15.30 12.07 -0.70
C ILE A 89 16.03 10.77 -1.04
N CYS A 90 15.89 9.73 -0.22
CA CYS A 90 16.58 8.45 -0.40
C CYS A 90 16.06 7.71 -1.63
N PHE A 91 14.75 7.67 -1.84
CA PHE A 91 14.15 7.01 -2.99
C PHE A 91 14.70 7.60 -4.31
N TYR A 92 14.59 8.91 -4.47
CA TYR A 92 15.06 9.56 -5.69
C TYR A 92 16.60 9.58 -5.79
N GLY A 93 17.32 9.71 -4.67
CA GLY A 93 18.77 9.66 -4.64
C GLY A 93 19.34 8.30 -5.08
N VAL A 94 18.72 7.19 -4.68
CA VAL A 94 19.10 5.85 -5.14
C VAL A 94 18.88 5.70 -6.64
N LEU A 95 17.72 6.13 -7.15
CA LEU A 95 17.42 6.07 -8.59
C LEU A 95 18.35 6.94 -9.42
N MET A 96 18.69 8.16 -8.95
CA MET A 96 19.66 9.04 -9.60
C MET A 96 21.07 8.42 -9.65
N ALA A 97 21.44 7.64 -8.64
CA ALA A 97 22.72 6.93 -8.61
C ALA A 97 22.76 5.70 -9.52
N GLY A 98 21.65 5.34 -10.18
CA GLY A 98 21.50 4.14 -10.99
C GLY A 98 21.17 2.88 -10.18
N GLY A 99 20.87 3.02 -8.89
CA GLY A 99 20.52 1.90 -8.01
C GLY A 99 19.06 1.47 -8.12
N ILE A 100 18.81 0.25 -7.66
CA ILE A 100 17.45 -0.32 -7.51
C ILE A 100 17.01 -0.15 -6.05
N VAL A 101 15.87 0.47 -5.84
CA VAL A 101 15.28 0.60 -4.49
C VAL A 101 14.70 -0.73 -4.05
N VAL A 102 14.98 -1.16 -2.81
CA VAL A 102 14.28 -2.24 -2.13
C VAL A 102 13.49 -1.65 -0.97
N GLN A 103 12.18 -1.54 -1.14
CA GLN A 103 11.34 -1.02 -0.06
C GLN A 103 11.25 -2.03 1.08
N THR A 104 11.57 -1.55 2.28
CA THR A 104 11.68 -2.39 3.46
C THR A 104 10.78 -1.87 4.57
N ASN A 105 9.93 -2.74 5.10
CA ASN A 105 9.02 -2.36 6.18
C ASN A 105 9.80 -2.09 7.49
N PRO A 106 9.69 -0.89 8.09
CA PRO A 106 10.34 -0.56 9.36
C PRO A 106 9.94 -1.45 10.55
N LEU A 107 8.83 -2.17 10.43
CA LEU A 107 8.33 -3.06 11.48
C LEU A 107 8.83 -4.51 11.36
N TYR A 108 9.53 -4.87 10.30
CA TYR A 108 10.07 -6.22 10.14
C TYR A 108 10.90 -6.65 11.35
N THR A 109 10.68 -7.88 11.78
CA THR A 109 11.53 -8.57 12.76
C THR A 109 12.94 -8.77 12.21
N GLU A 110 13.88 -9.17 13.06
CA GLU A 110 15.24 -9.51 12.62
C GLU A 110 15.24 -10.65 11.55
N ARG A 111 14.36 -11.64 11.73
CA ARG A 111 14.21 -12.77 10.79
C ARG A 111 13.68 -12.35 9.42
N GLU A 112 12.64 -11.52 9.39
CA GLU A 112 12.05 -11.02 8.14
C GLU A 112 13.04 -10.11 7.40
N LEU A 113 13.70 -9.21 8.14
CA LEU A 113 14.71 -8.32 7.59
C LEU A 113 15.90 -9.11 7.02
N GLN A 114 16.38 -10.12 7.74
CA GLN A 114 17.47 -10.98 7.28
C GLN A 114 17.09 -11.71 5.99
N TYR A 115 15.87 -12.26 5.93
CA TYR A 115 15.37 -12.89 4.73
C TYR A 115 15.38 -11.94 3.55
N GLN A 116 14.76 -10.76 3.69
CA GLN A 116 14.68 -9.78 2.61
C GLN A 116 16.07 -9.32 2.13
N MET A 117 17.00 -9.07 3.06
CA MET A 117 18.36 -8.64 2.70
C MET A 117 19.14 -9.71 1.98
N LYS A 118 18.94 -10.99 2.31
CA LYS A 118 19.53 -12.13 1.59
C LYS A 118 18.94 -12.31 0.21
N ASP A 119 17.63 -12.31 0.11
CA ASP A 119 16.91 -12.53 -1.16
C ASP A 119 17.15 -11.40 -2.15
N SER A 120 17.06 -10.14 -1.70
CA SER A 120 17.32 -8.97 -2.55
C SER A 120 18.80 -8.74 -2.86
N GLU A 121 19.71 -9.37 -2.11
CA GLU A 121 21.16 -9.11 -2.16
C GLU A 121 21.49 -7.60 -2.05
N ALA A 122 20.75 -6.89 -1.21
CA ALA A 122 20.98 -5.46 -1.01
C ALA A 122 22.37 -5.20 -0.42
N LYS A 123 23.13 -4.30 -1.03
CA LYS A 123 24.47 -3.92 -0.57
C LYS A 123 24.45 -2.80 0.46
N ILE A 124 23.45 -1.95 0.40
CA ILE A 124 23.30 -0.77 1.24
C ILE A 124 21.91 -0.80 1.86
N ILE A 125 21.82 -0.40 3.13
CA ILE A 125 20.54 -0.13 3.79
C ILE A 125 20.52 1.29 4.36
N ILE A 126 19.41 2.01 4.12
CA ILE A 126 19.15 3.33 4.69
C ILE A 126 18.05 3.18 5.73
N THR A 127 18.31 3.55 6.99
CA THR A 127 17.40 3.26 8.10
C THR A 127 17.36 4.37 9.15
N LEU A 128 16.35 4.33 10.03
CA LEU A 128 16.30 5.19 11.22
C LEU A 128 17.28 4.72 12.29
N ASP A 129 17.75 5.67 13.12
CA ASP A 129 18.62 5.43 14.26
C ASP A 129 18.05 4.36 15.22
N ILE A 130 16.75 4.41 15.53
CA ILE A 130 16.07 3.44 16.42
C ILE A 130 16.05 2.00 15.84
N LEU A 131 16.18 1.85 14.54
CA LEU A 131 16.19 0.55 13.86
C LEU A 131 17.62 0.02 13.61
N PHE A 132 18.63 0.87 13.78
CA PHE A 132 20.03 0.52 13.57
C PHE A 132 20.49 -0.72 14.37
N PRO A 133 20.12 -0.92 15.66
CA PRO A 133 20.49 -2.13 16.40
C PRO A 133 20.01 -3.42 15.72
N ARG A 134 18.79 -3.41 15.15
CA ARG A 134 18.22 -4.55 14.40
C ARG A 134 19.02 -4.83 13.13
N VAL A 135 19.34 -3.80 12.36
CA VAL A 135 20.17 -3.91 11.15
C VAL A 135 21.57 -4.45 11.48
N SER A 136 22.20 -3.94 12.56
CA SER A 136 23.55 -4.36 12.97
C SER A 136 23.63 -5.84 13.29
N LYS A 137 22.59 -6.43 13.90
CA LYS A 137 22.56 -7.87 14.26
C LYS A 137 22.55 -8.77 13.03
N ILE A 138 21.90 -8.36 11.94
CA ILE A 138 21.75 -9.19 10.74
C ILE A 138 22.86 -8.91 9.69
N LYS A 139 23.59 -7.80 9.81
CA LYS A 139 24.52 -7.31 8.79
C LYS A 139 25.55 -8.38 8.38
N SER A 140 26.20 -9.03 9.35
CA SER A 140 27.22 -10.06 9.09
C SER A 140 26.69 -11.34 8.43
N GLN A 141 25.38 -11.51 8.39
CA GLN A 141 24.69 -12.68 7.83
C GLN A 141 24.02 -12.38 6.49
N THR A 142 24.26 -11.19 5.92
CA THR A 142 23.62 -10.69 4.70
C THR A 142 24.66 -10.07 3.76
N SER A 143 24.25 -9.60 2.59
CA SER A 143 25.10 -8.92 1.60
C SER A 143 25.38 -7.45 1.93
N LEU A 144 24.88 -6.93 3.07
CA LEU A 144 25.00 -5.53 3.45
C LEU A 144 26.44 -5.12 3.72
N GLN A 145 26.93 -4.20 2.92
CA GLN A 145 28.24 -3.57 3.06
C GLN A 145 28.18 -2.27 3.85
N HIS A 146 27.22 -1.39 3.52
CA HIS A 146 27.07 -0.08 4.12
C HIS A 146 25.71 0.11 4.78
N VAL A 147 25.69 0.87 5.89
CA VAL A 147 24.49 1.29 6.59
C VAL A 147 24.45 2.82 6.66
N ILE A 148 23.44 3.44 6.06
CA ILE A 148 23.21 4.87 6.15
C ILE A 148 22.11 5.12 7.18
N VAL A 149 22.43 5.88 8.21
CA VAL A 149 21.52 6.11 9.33
C VAL A 149 21.04 7.56 9.33
N THR A 150 19.76 7.75 9.56
CA THR A 150 19.12 9.06 9.76
C THR A 150 18.27 9.04 11.01
N ALA A 151 17.92 10.21 11.53
CA ALA A 151 17.03 10.36 12.66
C ALA A 151 15.89 11.31 12.31
N ILE A 152 14.69 11.08 12.85
CA ILE A 152 13.55 11.98 12.66
C ILE A 152 13.89 13.41 13.11
N LYS A 153 14.63 13.55 14.23
CA LYS A 153 15.07 14.85 14.75
C LYS A 153 15.84 15.72 13.73
N ASP A 154 16.58 15.10 12.81
CA ASP A 154 17.41 15.81 11.84
C ASP A 154 16.58 16.68 10.87
N PHE A 155 15.30 16.33 10.72
CA PHE A 155 14.36 17.00 9.82
C PHE A 155 13.24 17.75 10.55
N LEU A 156 13.36 17.94 11.87
CA LEU A 156 12.40 18.74 12.66
C LEU A 156 12.85 20.21 12.76
N PRO A 157 11.88 21.15 12.95
CA PRO A 157 12.22 22.55 13.23
C PRO A 157 12.76 22.71 14.66
N PHE A 158 13.52 23.78 14.89
CA PHE A 158 13.85 24.23 16.23
C PHE A 158 12.57 24.76 16.94
N PRO A 159 12.35 24.49 18.25
CA PRO A 159 13.17 23.66 19.16
C PRO A 159 12.80 22.17 19.16
N LYS A 160 11.87 21.70 18.34
CA LYS A 160 11.39 20.32 18.33
C LYS A 160 12.52 19.30 18.12
N ASN A 161 13.52 19.63 17.30
CA ASN A 161 14.70 18.79 17.07
C ASN A 161 15.51 18.49 18.34
N LEU A 162 15.52 19.41 19.31
CA LEU A 162 16.22 19.23 20.60
C LEU A 162 15.38 18.41 21.59
N ILE A 163 14.07 18.53 21.53
CA ILE A 163 13.14 17.86 22.44
C ILE A 163 12.87 16.41 21.99
N TYR A 164 12.92 16.16 20.69
CA TYR A 164 12.55 14.87 20.11
C TYR A 164 13.29 13.66 20.69
N PRO A 165 14.60 13.69 21.00
CA PRO A 165 15.29 12.57 21.64
C PRO A 165 14.67 12.13 22.98
N PHE A 166 14.11 13.06 23.75
CA PHE A 166 13.40 12.74 24.99
C PHE A 166 12.06 12.05 24.72
N ILE A 167 11.32 12.52 23.69
CA ILE A 167 10.08 11.90 23.24
C ILE A 167 10.38 10.49 22.71
N GLN A 168 11.42 10.33 21.88
CA GLN A 168 11.88 9.06 21.36
C GLN A 168 12.23 8.08 22.46
N LYS A 169 12.98 8.51 23.50
CA LYS A 169 13.31 7.69 24.64
C LYS A 169 12.06 7.23 25.41
N LYS A 170 11.09 8.14 25.61
CA LYS A 170 9.82 7.81 26.28
C LYS A 170 8.98 6.81 25.47
N GLN A 171 8.95 6.95 24.15
CA GLN A 171 8.08 6.16 23.26
C GLN A 171 8.69 4.79 22.92
N TYR A 172 10.00 4.72 22.68
CA TYR A 172 10.69 3.53 22.17
C TYR A 172 11.69 2.93 23.17
N GLY A 173 11.88 3.53 24.33
CA GLY A 173 12.80 3.05 25.37
C GLY A 173 14.28 3.29 25.07
N ILE A 174 14.65 3.72 23.85
CA ILE A 174 16.04 3.84 23.39
C ILE A 174 16.32 5.20 22.73
N VAL A 175 17.57 5.64 22.90
CA VAL A 175 18.22 6.66 22.07
C VAL A 175 19.50 6.04 21.54
N VAL A 176 19.63 5.96 20.23
CA VAL A 176 20.79 5.36 19.57
C VAL A 176 21.70 6.44 19.06
N ASN A 177 22.98 6.37 19.41
CA ASN A 177 24.00 7.27 18.93
C ASN A 177 24.89 6.50 17.95
N VAL A 178 24.71 6.76 16.66
CA VAL A 178 25.52 6.14 15.60
C VAL A 178 26.61 7.13 15.22
N LYS A 179 27.84 6.63 15.11
CA LYS A 179 28.98 7.43 14.60
C LYS A 179 29.16 7.18 13.10
N HIS A 180 29.57 8.20 12.40
CA HIS A 180 30.01 8.09 11.02
C HIS A 180 31.42 7.48 11.02
N GLU A 181 31.49 6.16 11.03
CA GLU A 181 32.75 5.43 11.17
C GLU A 181 32.69 4.10 10.39
N GLY A 182 33.73 3.80 9.66
CA GLY A 182 33.83 2.60 8.83
C GLY A 182 32.72 2.54 7.77
N GLN A 183 31.88 1.51 7.87
CA GLN A 183 30.77 1.26 6.94
C GLN A 183 29.43 1.86 7.42
N ASN A 184 29.43 2.60 8.53
CA ASN A 184 28.25 3.30 9.03
C ASN A 184 28.35 4.78 8.68
N HIS A 185 27.32 5.31 8.07
CA HIS A 185 27.28 6.68 7.54
C HIS A 185 26.08 7.42 8.09
N LEU A 186 26.19 8.74 8.27
CA LEU A 186 25.10 9.60 8.72
C LEU A 186 24.54 10.41 7.55
N LEU A 187 23.24 10.25 7.27
CA LEU A 187 22.60 10.95 6.16
C LEU A 187 22.73 12.48 6.27
N ASN A 188 22.55 13.04 7.48
CA ASN A 188 22.68 14.48 7.69
C ASN A 188 24.07 15.05 7.38
N GLU A 189 25.13 14.25 7.50
CA GLU A 189 26.50 14.63 7.10
C GLU A 189 26.69 14.50 5.60
N ILE A 190 26.13 13.44 4.99
CA ILE A 190 26.13 13.25 3.54
C ILE A 190 25.49 14.45 2.84
N LEU A 191 24.32 14.90 3.33
CA LEU A 191 23.57 16.00 2.73
C LEU A 191 24.25 17.38 2.88
N LYS A 192 25.28 17.52 3.74
CA LYS A 192 26.08 18.74 3.91
C LYS A 192 27.31 18.76 3.01
N ARG A 193 27.64 17.65 2.35
CA ARG A 193 28.82 17.58 1.47
C ARG A 193 28.71 18.55 0.30
N LYS A 194 29.85 19.03 -0.16
CA LYS A 194 29.93 19.88 -1.37
C LYS A 194 29.40 19.10 -2.57
N LYS A 195 28.67 19.82 -3.43
CA LYS A 195 28.17 19.26 -4.68
C LYS A 195 29.34 18.82 -5.57
N ARG A 196 29.27 17.60 -6.08
CA ARG A 196 30.14 17.06 -7.13
C ARG A 196 29.31 16.71 -8.34
N ALA A 197 29.92 16.46 -9.47
CA ALA A 197 29.26 15.93 -10.64
C ALA A 197 28.77 14.50 -10.35
N LEU A 198 27.52 14.23 -10.66
CA LEU A 198 26.93 12.91 -10.63
C LEU A 198 27.33 12.18 -11.92
N LEU A 199 27.74 10.93 -11.82
CA LEU A 199 27.87 10.07 -12.99
C LEU A 199 26.46 9.68 -13.45
N GLU A 200 26.07 10.16 -14.61
CA GLU A 200 24.78 9.82 -15.19
C GLU A 200 24.87 8.45 -15.89
N TYR A 201 23.95 7.55 -15.54
CA TYR A 201 23.79 6.28 -16.23
C TYR A 201 22.66 6.39 -17.27
N GLU A 202 22.88 5.77 -18.42
CA GLU A 202 21.77 5.51 -19.35
C GLU A 202 20.80 4.52 -18.71
N ILE A 203 19.54 4.94 -18.54
CA ILE A 203 18.47 4.14 -17.97
C ILE A 203 17.52 3.71 -19.09
N LYS A 204 17.42 2.42 -19.31
CA LYS A 204 16.44 1.83 -20.23
C LYS A 204 15.07 1.79 -19.55
N PHE A 205 14.18 2.63 -20.01
CA PHE A 205 12.89 2.93 -19.39
C PHE A 205 12.03 1.68 -19.08
N ASP A 206 11.96 0.76 -20.01
CA ASP A 206 11.13 -0.46 -19.96
C ASP A 206 11.88 -1.70 -19.43
N GLU A 207 13.21 -1.69 -19.39
CA GLU A 207 14.02 -2.83 -18.96
C GLU A 207 14.56 -2.68 -17.53
N ASP A 208 15.05 -1.49 -17.17
CA ASP A 208 15.74 -1.27 -15.90
C ASP A 208 14.73 -1.22 -14.75
N ILE A 209 15.04 -2.01 -13.72
CA ILE A 209 14.23 -2.08 -12.50
C ILE A 209 14.49 -0.83 -11.66
N ALA A 210 13.44 -0.11 -11.30
CA ALA A 210 13.48 1.01 -10.38
C ALA A 210 13.26 0.56 -8.92
N LEU A 211 12.40 -0.45 -8.74
CA LEU A 211 11.93 -0.87 -7.43
C LEU A 211 11.75 -2.38 -7.36
N ILE A 212 12.22 -2.98 -6.28
CA ILE A 212 11.79 -4.31 -5.84
C ILE A 212 10.88 -4.12 -4.63
N GLN A 213 9.60 -4.43 -4.81
CA GLN A 213 8.59 -4.32 -3.76
C GLN A 213 8.21 -5.68 -3.24
N TYR A 214 8.51 -5.96 -1.97
CA TYR A 214 8.15 -7.24 -1.36
C TYR A 214 6.67 -7.30 -1.02
N THR A 215 6.03 -8.39 -1.44
CA THR A 215 4.61 -8.67 -1.15
C THR A 215 4.51 -9.60 0.04
N GLY A 216 3.51 -9.41 0.90
CA GLY A 216 3.14 -10.39 1.90
C GLY A 216 2.56 -11.62 1.21
N GLY A 217 3.41 -12.56 0.83
CA GLY A 217 3.00 -13.80 0.18
C GLY A 217 2.04 -14.60 1.06
N THR A 218 1.06 -15.20 0.39
CA THR A 218 0.00 -15.98 1.04
C THR A 218 0.38 -17.45 1.22
N THR A 219 1.47 -17.85 0.58
CA THR A 219 1.92 -19.25 0.48
C THR A 219 3.34 -19.45 1.02
N GLY A 220 3.94 -18.46 1.69
CA GLY A 220 5.33 -18.60 2.15
C GLY A 220 6.00 -17.25 2.45
N TRP A 221 7.31 -17.19 2.23
CA TRP A 221 8.11 -15.99 2.40
C TRP A 221 7.72 -14.90 1.38
N PRO A 222 7.82 -13.61 1.75
CA PRO A 222 7.54 -12.51 0.84
C PRO A 222 8.41 -12.57 -0.42
N LYS A 223 7.83 -12.24 -1.58
CA LYS A 223 8.51 -12.22 -2.88
C LYS A 223 8.68 -10.78 -3.35
N GLY A 224 9.79 -10.47 -3.98
CA GLY A 224 10.09 -9.14 -4.50
C GLY A 224 9.54 -8.94 -5.91
N ALA A 225 8.45 -8.20 -6.08
CA ALA A 225 7.96 -7.80 -7.40
C ALA A 225 8.90 -6.78 -8.04
N MET A 226 9.38 -7.06 -9.23
CA MET A 226 10.28 -6.19 -10.01
C MET A 226 9.48 -5.16 -10.81
N LEU A 227 9.54 -3.90 -10.39
CA LEU A 227 8.88 -2.79 -11.05
C LEU A 227 9.91 -1.93 -11.79
N THR A 228 9.75 -1.82 -13.12
CA THR A 228 10.62 -1.00 -13.96
C THR A 228 10.29 0.50 -13.80
N HIS A 229 11.15 1.36 -14.34
CA HIS A 229 10.83 2.79 -14.43
C HIS A 229 9.52 3.02 -15.18
N LYS A 230 9.30 2.28 -16.27
CA LYS A 230 8.07 2.31 -17.06
C LYS A 230 6.83 1.98 -16.21
N ASN A 231 6.86 0.89 -15.45
CA ASN A 231 5.70 0.48 -14.66
C ASN A 231 5.24 1.59 -13.68
N LEU A 232 6.18 2.19 -12.95
CA LEU A 232 5.88 3.23 -11.98
C LEU A 232 5.47 4.57 -12.63
N VAL A 233 6.15 4.99 -13.70
CA VAL A 233 5.80 6.21 -14.45
C VAL A 233 4.42 6.06 -15.08
N THR A 234 4.14 4.91 -15.68
CA THR A 234 2.84 4.61 -16.29
C THR A 234 1.72 4.73 -15.27
N ASN A 235 1.85 4.04 -14.13
CA ASN A 235 0.80 4.08 -13.11
C ASN A 235 0.65 5.48 -12.46
N GLY A 236 1.76 6.23 -12.29
CA GLY A 236 1.70 7.63 -11.89
C GLY A 236 1.00 8.54 -12.90
N THR A 237 1.19 8.28 -14.20
CA THR A 237 0.49 9.01 -15.29
C THR A 237 -1.00 8.65 -15.30
N MET A 238 -1.34 7.37 -15.10
CA MET A 238 -2.73 6.92 -14.95
C MET A 238 -3.41 7.58 -13.75
N CYS A 239 -2.72 7.72 -12.60
CA CYS A 239 -3.22 8.49 -11.45
C CYS A 239 -3.55 9.94 -11.85
N SER A 240 -2.68 10.58 -12.63
CA SER A 240 -2.90 11.95 -13.10
C SER A 240 -4.11 12.07 -14.01
N ALA A 241 -4.30 11.12 -14.93
CA ALA A 241 -5.46 11.07 -15.81
C ALA A 241 -6.76 10.82 -15.03
N TRP A 242 -6.74 9.96 -14.02
CA TRP A 242 -7.90 9.68 -13.18
C TRP A 242 -8.31 10.85 -12.30
N LEU A 243 -7.32 11.65 -11.88
CA LEU A 243 -7.49 12.88 -11.09
C LEU A 243 -7.58 14.13 -11.99
N TYR A 244 -8.31 14.05 -13.11
CA TYR A 244 -8.36 15.05 -14.19
C TYR A 244 -8.80 16.45 -13.78
N LYS A 245 -9.46 16.63 -12.63
CA LYS A 245 -9.80 17.96 -12.09
C LYS A 245 -8.70 18.56 -11.22
N CYS A 246 -7.72 17.75 -10.81
CA CYS A 246 -6.58 18.23 -10.04
C CYS A 246 -5.61 18.99 -10.94
N LYS A 247 -5.05 20.07 -10.41
CA LYS A 247 -4.12 20.91 -11.15
C LYS A 247 -2.70 20.71 -10.67
N LYS A 248 -1.78 20.67 -11.62
CA LYS A 248 -0.35 20.55 -11.33
C LYS A 248 0.10 21.65 -10.36
N GLY A 249 0.67 21.21 -9.25
CA GLY A 249 1.20 22.09 -8.22
C GLY A 249 0.19 22.71 -7.27
N GLU A 250 -1.09 22.47 -7.37
CA GLU A 250 -2.09 23.11 -6.50
C GLU A 250 -2.57 22.20 -5.36
N GLU A 251 -2.41 20.86 -5.51
CA GLU A 251 -2.97 19.92 -4.55
C GLU A 251 -2.09 19.73 -3.31
N ILE A 252 -2.76 19.39 -2.21
CA ILE A 252 -2.13 19.02 -0.95
C ILE A 252 -2.58 17.61 -0.60
N ILE A 253 -1.62 16.69 -0.52
CA ILE A 253 -1.90 15.26 -0.32
C ILE A 253 -1.56 14.88 1.11
N LEU A 254 -2.51 14.27 1.81
CA LEU A 254 -2.29 13.75 3.16
C LEU A 254 -1.53 12.43 3.12
N GLY A 255 -0.33 12.40 3.68
CA GLY A 255 0.61 11.29 3.62
C GLY A 255 0.56 10.34 4.80
N VAL A 256 -0.55 9.59 4.96
CA VAL A 256 -0.70 8.57 6.03
C VAL A 256 -0.43 7.15 5.54
N ILE A 257 -0.70 6.86 4.26
CA ILE A 257 -0.39 5.53 3.68
C ILE A 257 1.13 5.38 3.54
N PRO A 258 1.72 4.29 4.04
CA PRO A 258 3.16 4.13 4.09
C PRO A 258 3.82 4.06 2.71
N PHE A 259 4.96 4.74 2.54
CA PHE A 259 5.78 4.69 1.32
C PHE A 259 6.43 3.33 1.08
N PHE A 260 6.63 2.54 2.11
CA PHE A 260 7.16 1.18 1.97
C PHE A 260 6.13 0.18 1.42
N HIS A 261 4.91 0.62 1.15
CA HIS A 261 3.92 -0.05 0.31
C HIS A 261 3.77 0.69 -1.02
N VAL A 262 3.70 -0.07 -2.12
CA VAL A 262 3.58 0.52 -3.46
C VAL A 262 2.35 1.42 -3.62
N TYR A 263 1.27 1.15 -2.88
CA TYR A 263 0.10 2.03 -2.85
C TYR A 263 0.48 3.44 -2.41
N GLY A 264 1.07 3.61 -1.23
CA GLY A 264 1.54 4.92 -0.76
C GLY A 264 2.71 5.46 -1.59
N LEU A 265 3.57 4.58 -2.11
CA LEU A 265 4.65 5.00 -2.98
C LEU A 265 4.12 5.68 -4.25
N THR A 266 3.22 5.02 -4.99
CA THR A 266 2.77 5.51 -6.29
C THR A 266 1.70 6.59 -6.16
N THR A 267 0.60 6.34 -5.42
CA THR A 267 -0.53 7.27 -5.36
C THR A 267 -0.28 8.51 -4.51
N LEU A 268 0.78 8.50 -3.70
CA LEU A 268 1.17 9.64 -2.89
C LEU A 268 2.53 10.20 -3.35
N MET A 269 3.65 9.46 -3.20
CA MET A 269 4.98 10.02 -3.48
C MET A 269 5.22 10.27 -4.97
N VAL A 270 5.05 9.24 -5.81
CA VAL A 270 5.30 9.35 -7.26
C VAL A 270 4.36 10.37 -7.88
N TYR A 271 3.05 10.26 -7.63
CA TYR A 271 2.06 11.19 -8.12
C TYR A 271 2.34 12.65 -7.66
N ALA A 272 2.66 12.85 -6.36
CA ALA A 272 2.97 14.19 -5.86
C ALA A 272 4.19 14.81 -6.53
N ILE A 273 5.24 14.02 -6.77
CA ILE A 273 6.44 14.52 -7.44
C ILE A 273 6.16 14.83 -8.92
N MET A 274 5.46 13.94 -9.64
CA MET A 274 5.11 14.15 -11.05
C MET A 274 4.21 15.39 -11.25
N GLN A 275 3.30 15.65 -10.31
CA GLN A 275 2.35 16.75 -10.38
C GLN A 275 2.79 17.98 -9.55
N ALA A 276 4.01 18.02 -9.05
CA ALA A 276 4.53 19.09 -8.21
C ALA A 276 3.61 19.48 -7.04
N ASN A 277 2.93 18.49 -6.43
CA ASN A 277 1.99 18.66 -5.34
C ASN A 277 2.66 18.57 -3.97
N LYS A 278 2.05 19.25 -2.96
CA LYS A 278 2.56 19.23 -1.58
C LYS A 278 2.14 17.95 -0.88
N MET A 279 3.08 17.26 -0.26
CA MET A 279 2.83 16.12 0.64
C MET A 279 2.86 16.58 2.09
N VAL A 280 1.82 16.27 2.87
CA VAL A 280 1.79 16.44 4.33
C VAL A 280 2.08 15.09 4.97
N LEU A 281 3.35 14.84 5.32
CA LEU A 281 3.80 13.54 5.76
C LEU A 281 3.55 13.30 7.25
N MET A 282 3.07 12.10 7.56
CA MET A 282 2.87 11.59 8.90
C MET A 282 3.64 10.28 9.05
N PRO A 283 4.60 10.18 10.00
CA PRO A 283 5.44 8.98 10.14
C PRO A 283 4.68 7.77 10.68
N LYS A 284 3.53 8.01 11.31
CA LYS A 284 2.62 6.99 11.84
C LYS A 284 1.20 7.55 11.84
N PHE A 285 0.22 6.71 11.52
CA PHE A 285 -1.19 7.04 11.70
C PHE A 285 -1.56 7.11 13.18
N ASP A 286 -2.26 8.18 13.55
CA ASP A 286 -2.94 8.38 14.81
C ASP A 286 -4.17 9.24 14.55
N ALA A 287 -5.35 8.80 14.94
CA ALA A 287 -6.61 9.41 14.54
C ALA A 287 -6.71 10.90 14.96
N GLU A 288 -6.38 11.23 16.21
CA GLU A 288 -6.47 12.63 16.68
C GLU A 288 -5.44 13.52 15.99
N THR A 289 -4.21 13.02 15.82
CA THR A 289 -3.16 13.76 15.12
C THR A 289 -3.51 13.96 13.65
N THR A 290 -4.14 12.98 13.02
CA THR A 290 -4.60 13.05 11.63
C THR A 290 -5.71 14.10 11.47
N LEU A 291 -6.73 14.10 12.33
CA LEU A 291 -7.79 15.12 12.35
C LEU A 291 -7.23 16.54 12.55
N LYS A 292 -6.29 16.72 13.49
CA LYS A 292 -5.57 17.99 13.71
C LYS A 292 -4.79 18.42 12.46
N THR A 293 -4.17 17.48 11.79
CA THR A 293 -3.37 17.74 10.59
C THR A 293 -4.26 18.16 9.43
N ILE A 294 -5.37 17.46 9.19
CA ILE A 294 -6.37 17.84 8.17
C ILE A 294 -6.89 19.25 8.44
N HIS A 295 -7.34 19.52 9.65
CA HIS A 295 -7.85 20.83 10.04
C HIS A 295 -6.84 21.97 9.81
N LYS A 296 -5.55 21.75 10.07
CA LYS A 296 -4.49 22.75 9.96
C LYS A 296 -3.90 22.88 8.57
N GLN A 297 -3.62 21.78 7.90
CA GLN A 297 -2.89 21.74 6.63
C GLN A 297 -3.80 21.77 5.42
N LYS A 298 -5.10 21.54 5.63
CA LYS A 298 -6.13 21.60 4.59
C LYS A 298 -5.81 20.77 3.35
N PRO A 299 -5.50 19.45 3.51
CA PRO A 299 -5.27 18.60 2.35
C PRO A 299 -6.54 18.52 1.49
N THR A 300 -6.31 18.45 0.18
CA THR A 300 -7.36 18.26 -0.83
C THR A 300 -7.52 16.80 -1.24
N LEU A 301 -6.41 16.04 -1.19
CA LEU A 301 -6.38 14.63 -1.55
C LEU A 301 -6.00 13.77 -0.33
N PHE A 302 -6.74 12.69 -0.15
CA PHE A 302 -6.52 11.78 0.97
C PHE A 302 -6.57 10.31 0.53
N PRO A 303 -5.46 9.74 -0.01
CA PRO A 303 -5.35 8.30 -0.17
C PRO A 303 -5.30 7.62 1.20
N GLY A 304 -6.14 6.63 1.40
CA GLY A 304 -6.32 5.97 2.68
C GLY A 304 -6.69 4.48 2.56
N ALA A 305 -7.00 3.87 3.69
CA ALA A 305 -7.55 2.53 3.77
C ALA A 305 -8.85 2.56 4.61
N PRO A 306 -9.76 1.59 4.46
CA PRO A 306 -11.04 1.60 5.19
C PRO A 306 -10.87 1.79 6.69
N THR A 307 -9.91 1.13 7.30
CA THR A 307 -9.62 1.23 8.73
C THR A 307 -9.21 2.64 9.18
N ILE A 308 -8.55 3.40 8.32
CA ILE A 308 -8.19 4.80 8.60
C ILE A 308 -9.45 5.66 8.62
N TYR A 309 -10.32 5.54 7.62
CA TYR A 309 -11.57 6.29 7.55
C TYR A 309 -12.51 5.93 8.72
N ILE A 310 -12.64 4.64 9.06
CA ILE A 310 -13.40 4.17 10.22
C ILE A 310 -12.88 4.77 11.52
N ALA A 311 -11.56 4.77 11.73
CA ALA A 311 -10.95 5.33 12.94
C ALA A 311 -11.18 6.84 13.07
N LEU A 312 -11.17 7.58 11.97
CA LEU A 312 -11.48 9.02 11.98
C LEU A 312 -12.96 9.28 12.27
N LEU A 313 -13.87 8.54 11.62
CA LEU A 313 -15.31 8.68 11.80
C LEU A 313 -15.79 8.33 13.21
N ASN A 314 -15.14 7.40 13.86
CA ASN A 314 -15.47 6.98 15.23
C ASN A 314 -14.73 7.79 16.31
N HIS A 315 -13.91 8.77 15.93
CA HIS A 315 -13.16 9.54 16.92
C HIS A 315 -14.05 10.51 17.69
N PRO A 316 -14.06 10.49 19.05
CA PRO A 316 -15.01 11.26 19.88
C PRO A 316 -14.89 12.79 19.73
N LYS A 317 -13.78 13.26 19.19
CA LYS A 317 -13.55 14.69 18.92
C LYS A 317 -13.70 15.07 17.45
N LEU A 318 -14.27 14.23 16.60
CA LEU A 318 -14.40 14.47 15.16
C LEU A 318 -15.04 15.85 14.88
N SER A 319 -16.13 16.18 15.57
CA SER A 319 -16.88 17.44 15.41
C SER A 319 -16.08 18.71 15.73
N LYS A 320 -14.90 18.60 16.35
CA LYS A 320 -14.02 19.74 16.67
C LYS A 320 -13.10 20.12 15.50
N TYR A 321 -13.05 19.32 14.47
CA TYR A 321 -12.12 19.48 13.35
C TYR A 321 -12.89 19.72 12.05
N ASP A 322 -12.43 20.67 11.28
CA ASP A 322 -12.93 20.95 9.94
C ASP A 322 -12.17 20.09 8.92
N LEU A 323 -12.93 19.25 8.22
CA LEU A 323 -12.44 18.30 7.22
C LEU A 323 -12.89 18.70 5.80
N SER A 324 -13.58 19.83 5.64
CA SER A 324 -14.19 20.27 4.38
C SER A 324 -13.19 20.61 3.27
N SER A 325 -11.89 20.65 3.57
CA SER A 325 -10.85 20.82 2.55
C SER A 325 -10.63 19.58 1.69
N ILE A 326 -11.04 18.40 2.19
CA ILE A 326 -10.87 17.14 1.47
C ILE A 326 -11.87 17.12 0.29
N ASP A 327 -11.34 17.07 -0.93
CA ASP A 327 -12.14 16.92 -2.14
C ASP A 327 -12.23 15.45 -2.58
N SER A 328 -11.11 14.75 -2.56
CA SER A 328 -11.01 13.42 -3.16
C SER A 328 -10.21 12.44 -2.32
N CYS A 329 -10.78 11.25 -2.16
CA CYS A 329 -10.18 10.13 -1.43
C CYS A 329 -10.22 8.86 -2.28
N LEU A 330 -9.11 8.14 -2.29
CA LEU A 330 -9.01 6.78 -2.82
C LEU A 330 -8.81 5.82 -1.65
N SER A 331 -9.73 4.88 -1.47
CA SER A 331 -9.59 3.80 -0.49
C SER A 331 -9.01 2.57 -1.17
N GLY A 332 -7.92 2.04 -0.65
CA GLY A 332 -7.28 0.84 -1.18
C GLY A 332 -6.88 -0.15 -0.10
N SER A 333 -6.25 -1.24 -0.49
CA SER A 333 -5.73 -2.32 0.36
C SER A 333 -6.77 -3.27 0.96
N ALA A 334 -8.02 -2.88 1.06
CA ALA A 334 -9.15 -3.71 1.52
C ALA A 334 -10.45 -3.16 0.94
N ALA A 335 -11.51 -3.99 0.96
CA ALA A 335 -12.83 -3.58 0.54
C ALA A 335 -13.37 -2.41 1.38
N LEU A 336 -14.00 -1.45 0.73
CA LEU A 336 -14.58 -0.28 1.38
C LEU A 336 -16.06 -0.52 1.71
N PRO A 337 -16.44 -0.62 2.99
CA PRO A 337 -17.86 -0.74 3.36
C PRO A 337 -18.67 0.46 2.87
N ILE A 338 -19.83 0.19 2.27
CA ILE A 338 -20.69 1.23 1.68
C ILE A 338 -21.12 2.28 2.71
N GLU A 339 -21.39 1.85 3.95
CA GLU A 339 -21.78 2.75 5.05
C GLU A 339 -20.64 3.69 5.44
N VAL A 340 -19.39 3.19 5.45
CA VAL A 340 -18.20 4.00 5.74
C VAL A 340 -18.00 5.04 4.65
N GLN A 341 -18.15 4.65 3.39
CA GLN A 341 -18.07 5.55 2.24
C GLN A 341 -19.09 6.69 2.38
N GLN A 342 -20.37 6.36 2.60
CA GLN A 342 -21.44 7.34 2.71
C GLN A 342 -21.21 8.29 3.89
N LYS A 343 -20.95 7.75 5.07
CA LYS A 343 -20.74 8.56 6.28
C LYS A 343 -19.53 9.49 6.16
N PHE A 344 -18.46 9.04 5.49
CA PHE A 344 -17.28 9.87 5.28
C PHE A 344 -17.57 11.02 4.30
N GLU A 345 -18.26 10.74 3.19
CA GLU A 345 -18.70 11.76 2.24
C GLU A 345 -19.65 12.79 2.87
N ASP A 346 -20.62 12.35 3.68
CA ASP A 346 -21.53 13.24 4.42
C ASP A 346 -20.79 14.12 5.43
N THR A 347 -19.71 13.60 6.03
CA THR A 347 -18.94 14.33 7.04
C THR A 347 -17.97 15.34 6.44
N THR A 348 -17.38 15.04 5.29
CA THR A 348 -16.31 15.87 4.69
C THR A 348 -16.82 16.75 3.53
N GLY A 349 -17.87 16.34 2.85
CA GLY A 349 -18.31 16.90 1.57
C GLY A 349 -17.47 16.42 0.37
N GLY A 350 -16.35 15.73 0.63
CA GLY A 350 -15.47 15.16 -0.39
C GLY A 350 -16.00 13.83 -0.95
N LYS A 351 -15.31 13.31 -1.93
CA LYS A 351 -15.64 12.04 -2.59
C LYS A 351 -14.70 10.94 -2.14
N LEU A 352 -15.24 9.81 -1.74
CA LEU A 352 -14.49 8.62 -1.38
C LEU A 352 -14.83 7.49 -2.35
N VAL A 353 -13.84 6.97 -3.06
CA VAL A 353 -14.02 5.83 -3.98
C VAL A 353 -13.11 4.67 -3.62
N GLU A 354 -13.57 3.47 -3.93
CA GLU A 354 -12.72 2.28 -3.85
C GLU A 354 -11.82 2.22 -5.07
N GLY A 355 -10.52 1.97 -4.83
CA GLY A 355 -9.52 1.64 -5.83
C GLY A 355 -8.95 0.26 -5.55
N TYR A 356 -8.78 -0.51 -6.60
CA TYR A 356 -8.25 -1.86 -6.57
C TYR A 356 -6.93 -1.95 -7.30
N GLY A 357 -6.07 -2.80 -6.76
CA GLY A 357 -4.77 -3.09 -7.36
C GLY A 357 -3.94 -3.99 -6.47
N LEU A 358 -2.78 -4.33 -6.98
CA LEU A 358 -1.83 -5.22 -6.35
C LEU A 358 -0.40 -4.74 -6.59
N THR A 359 0.53 -5.20 -5.79
CA THR A 359 1.94 -4.78 -5.88
C THR A 359 2.49 -5.06 -7.28
N GLU A 360 2.10 -6.18 -7.86
CA GLU A 360 2.47 -6.66 -9.17
C GLU A 360 1.96 -5.76 -10.33
N ALA A 361 1.09 -4.78 -10.02
CA ALA A 361 0.53 -3.83 -10.98
C ALA A 361 0.86 -2.35 -10.69
N SER A 362 1.79 -2.03 -9.80
CA SER A 362 2.42 -0.71 -9.55
C SER A 362 1.63 0.43 -8.88
N PRO A 363 0.49 0.34 -8.18
CA PRO A 363 -0.34 -0.82 -7.94
C PRO A 363 -1.70 -0.82 -8.65
N VAL A 364 -2.22 0.36 -9.09
CA VAL A 364 -3.66 0.53 -9.38
C VAL A 364 -4.02 -0.01 -10.74
N THR A 365 -5.09 -0.79 -10.80
CA THR A 365 -5.66 -1.33 -12.04
C THR A 365 -7.09 -0.88 -12.27
N HIS A 366 -7.89 -0.72 -11.20
CA HIS A 366 -9.29 -0.31 -11.26
C HIS A 366 -9.59 0.75 -10.22
N ALA A 367 -10.52 1.63 -10.53
CA ALA A 367 -11.19 2.49 -9.54
C ALA A 367 -12.53 2.99 -10.07
N ASN A 368 -13.41 3.38 -9.16
CA ASN A 368 -14.57 4.19 -9.51
C ASN A 368 -14.13 5.62 -9.90
N PHE A 369 -14.93 6.31 -10.71
CA PHE A 369 -14.67 7.70 -11.05
C PHE A 369 -14.95 8.61 -9.85
N LEU A 370 -14.05 9.55 -9.58
CA LEU A 370 -14.27 10.56 -8.54
C LEU A 370 -15.32 11.57 -8.96
N TRP A 371 -15.32 11.98 -10.22
CA TRP A 371 -16.23 12.99 -10.79
C TRP A 371 -17.00 12.41 -12.00
N GLY A 372 -17.72 11.32 -11.78
CA GLY A 372 -18.48 10.64 -12.79
C GLY A 372 -19.47 9.67 -12.18
N GLN A 373 -19.93 8.71 -12.98
CA GLN A 373 -20.78 7.64 -12.48
C GLN A 373 -19.99 6.72 -11.56
N ARG A 374 -20.52 6.45 -10.38
CA ARG A 374 -19.92 5.58 -9.37
C ARG A 374 -20.87 4.47 -9.01
N VAL A 375 -20.36 3.26 -8.91
CA VAL A 375 -21.13 2.09 -8.46
C VAL A 375 -20.55 1.61 -7.14
N LYS A 376 -21.29 1.82 -6.05
CA LYS A 376 -20.89 1.40 -4.71
C LYS A 376 -20.81 -0.12 -4.62
N GLY A 377 -19.82 -0.63 -3.91
CA GLY A 377 -19.55 -2.07 -3.79
C GLY A 377 -18.78 -2.66 -4.97
N SER A 378 -18.56 -1.90 -6.07
CA SER A 378 -17.65 -2.29 -7.13
C SER A 378 -16.25 -1.71 -6.91
N ILE A 379 -15.23 -2.38 -7.41
CA ILE A 379 -13.86 -1.84 -7.49
C ILE A 379 -13.70 -0.84 -8.65
N GLY A 380 -14.80 -0.51 -9.35
CA GLY A 380 -14.82 0.40 -10.49
C GLY A 380 -14.51 -0.29 -11.82
N VAL A 381 -13.90 0.46 -12.71
CA VAL A 381 -13.53 0.02 -14.06
C VAL A 381 -12.00 0.02 -14.25
N PRO A 382 -11.46 -0.76 -15.19
CA PRO A 382 -10.04 -0.70 -15.53
C PRO A 382 -9.59 0.72 -15.86
N TRP A 383 -8.37 1.05 -15.48
CA TRP A 383 -7.75 2.34 -15.82
C TRP A 383 -7.28 2.39 -17.29
N PRO A 384 -6.97 3.58 -17.85
CA PRO A 384 -6.49 3.69 -19.23
C PRO A 384 -5.35 2.70 -19.52
N ASP A 385 -5.34 2.13 -20.73
CA ASP A 385 -4.40 1.12 -21.18
C ASP A 385 -4.35 -0.18 -20.35
N THR A 386 -5.32 -0.37 -19.45
CA THR A 386 -5.47 -1.59 -18.66
C THR A 386 -6.59 -2.44 -19.23
N ASP A 387 -6.28 -3.66 -19.62
CA ASP A 387 -7.25 -4.69 -19.98
C ASP A 387 -7.53 -5.56 -18.76
N ALA A 388 -8.77 -5.98 -18.59
CA ALA A 388 -9.19 -6.88 -17.54
C ALA A 388 -10.20 -7.91 -18.07
N VAL A 389 -10.08 -9.14 -17.58
CA VAL A 389 -10.97 -10.26 -17.92
C VAL A 389 -11.21 -11.13 -16.70
N ILE A 390 -12.21 -11.99 -16.79
CA ILE A 390 -12.50 -13.01 -15.78
C ILE A 390 -12.17 -14.38 -16.39
N PHE A 391 -11.21 -15.10 -15.82
CA PHE A 391 -10.90 -16.46 -16.24
C PHE A 391 -11.68 -17.49 -15.43
N SER A 392 -12.17 -18.53 -16.10
CA SER A 392 -12.75 -19.70 -15.47
C SER A 392 -11.75 -20.37 -14.52
N LEU A 393 -12.24 -20.90 -13.41
CA LEU A 393 -11.45 -21.66 -12.44
C LEU A 393 -11.22 -23.12 -12.88
N HIS A 394 -11.96 -23.58 -13.90
CA HIS A 394 -11.98 -24.99 -14.33
C HIS A 394 -11.29 -25.22 -15.67
N ASN A 395 -11.32 -24.23 -16.52
CA ASN A 395 -10.69 -24.24 -17.85
C ASN A 395 -10.02 -22.89 -18.10
N GLU A 396 -9.40 -22.72 -19.24
CA GLU A 396 -8.66 -21.49 -19.57
C GLU A 396 -9.52 -20.45 -20.31
N GLU A 397 -10.84 -20.57 -20.25
CA GLU A 397 -11.76 -19.71 -20.99
C GLU A 397 -12.00 -18.39 -20.24
N ILE A 398 -12.22 -17.33 -21.02
CA ILE A 398 -12.70 -16.05 -20.51
C ILE A 398 -14.21 -16.16 -20.33
N LEU A 399 -14.68 -15.82 -19.13
CA LEU A 399 -16.09 -15.88 -18.76
C LEU A 399 -16.84 -14.63 -19.24
N PRO A 400 -18.13 -14.78 -19.59
CA PRO A 400 -19.00 -13.66 -19.91
C PRO A 400 -19.33 -12.82 -18.65
N ALA A 401 -19.96 -11.66 -18.87
CA ALA A 401 -20.45 -10.81 -17.77
C ALA A 401 -21.38 -11.56 -16.82
N GLY A 402 -21.23 -11.30 -15.53
CA GLY A 402 -22.01 -11.90 -14.45
C GLY A 402 -21.47 -13.22 -13.90
N GLU A 403 -20.55 -13.88 -14.57
CA GLU A 403 -19.97 -15.15 -14.10
C GLU A 403 -18.73 -14.91 -13.23
N ILE A 404 -18.64 -15.68 -12.12
CA ILE A 404 -17.54 -15.57 -11.17
C ILE A 404 -16.36 -16.44 -11.58
N GLY A 405 -15.16 -15.81 -11.64
CA GLY A 405 -13.90 -16.47 -11.94
C GLY A 405 -12.73 -15.68 -11.36
N GLU A 406 -11.52 -15.96 -11.81
CA GLU A 406 -10.33 -15.23 -11.39
C GLU A 406 -10.15 -13.96 -12.23
N ILE A 407 -10.01 -12.82 -11.56
CA ILE A 407 -9.71 -11.54 -12.21
C ILE A 407 -8.29 -11.61 -12.76
N ALA A 408 -8.13 -11.29 -14.05
CA ALA A 408 -6.82 -11.15 -14.65
C ALA A 408 -6.69 -9.79 -15.33
N VAL A 409 -5.49 -9.23 -15.28
CA VAL A 409 -5.21 -7.88 -15.80
C VAL A 409 -3.98 -7.89 -16.70
N LYS A 410 -4.00 -7.00 -17.69
CA LYS A 410 -2.90 -6.75 -18.60
C LYS A 410 -2.74 -5.26 -18.81
N GLY A 411 -1.50 -4.75 -18.80
CA GLY A 411 -1.26 -3.32 -19.01
C GLY A 411 0.22 -2.96 -18.82
N PRO A 412 0.60 -1.73 -19.20
CA PRO A 412 2.00 -1.29 -19.15
C PRO A 412 2.55 -1.10 -17.73
N GLN A 413 1.68 -1.05 -16.72
CA GLN A 413 2.04 -0.94 -15.31
C GLN A 413 2.36 -2.30 -14.65
N ILE A 414 2.15 -3.42 -15.36
CA ILE A 414 2.35 -4.77 -14.82
C ILE A 414 3.84 -5.06 -14.66
N MET A 415 4.21 -5.67 -13.53
CA MET A 415 5.59 -5.99 -13.16
C MET A 415 6.31 -6.87 -14.19
N LYS A 416 7.64 -6.84 -14.16
CA LYS A 416 8.48 -7.72 -14.97
C LYS A 416 8.47 -9.18 -14.49
N GLY A 417 8.15 -9.43 -13.21
CA GLY A 417 8.15 -10.72 -12.56
C GLY A 417 8.68 -10.62 -11.12
N TYR A 418 8.84 -11.76 -10.45
CA TYR A 418 9.43 -11.81 -9.12
C TYR A 418 10.95 -11.99 -9.17
N TRP A 419 11.65 -11.18 -8.39
CA TRP A 419 13.11 -11.24 -8.22
C TRP A 419 13.55 -12.61 -7.73
N ASN A 420 14.49 -13.25 -8.45
CA ASN A 420 15.01 -14.60 -8.17
C ASN A 420 13.97 -15.74 -8.11
N HIS A 421 12.70 -15.48 -8.51
CA HIS A 421 11.63 -16.49 -8.45
C HIS A 421 10.93 -16.69 -9.82
N PRO A 422 11.62 -17.19 -10.87
CA PRO A 422 11.03 -17.35 -12.20
C PRO A 422 9.86 -18.36 -12.25
N GLN A 423 9.91 -19.40 -11.44
CA GLN A 423 8.82 -20.39 -11.38
C GLN A 423 7.53 -19.79 -10.82
N GLU A 424 7.64 -18.94 -9.79
CA GLU A 424 6.51 -18.24 -9.22
C GLU A 424 5.98 -17.16 -10.18
N THR A 425 6.87 -16.51 -10.94
CA THR A 425 6.49 -15.61 -12.02
C THR A 425 5.64 -16.35 -13.07
N ASN A 426 6.11 -17.48 -13.56
CA ASN A 426 5.38 -18.25 -14.57
C ASN A 426 4.01 -18.76 -14.08
N ARG A 427 3.83 -18.98 -12.78
CA ARG A 427 2.54 -19.44 -12.22
C ARG A 427 1.46 -18.39 -12.19
N ILE A 428 1.83 -17.10 -12.12
CA ILE A 428 0.88 -16.00 -12.03
C ILE A 428 0.66 -15.30 -13.37
N PHE A 429 1.39 -15.69 -14.41
CA PHE A 429 1.13 -15.22 -15.76
C PHE A 429 0.51 -16.34 -16.61
N ARG A 430 -0.51 -15.97 -17.36
CA ARG A 430 -1.10 -16.77 -18.42
C ARG A 430 -0.99 -15.94 -19.69
N ASP A 431 -0.09 -16.33 -20.59
CA ASP A 431 0.38 -15.46 -21.67
C ASP A 431 0.83 -14.10 -21.10
N ASP A 432 0.19 -13.01 -21.53
CA ASP A 432 0.49 -11.66 -21.01
C ASP A 432 -0.47 -11.23 -19.87
N TRP A 433 -1.36 -12.10 -19.40
CA TRP A 433 -2.31 -11.78 -18.35
C TRP A 433 -1.74 -12.10 -16.97
N LEU A 434 -1.70 -11.11 -16.11
CA LEU A 434 -1.40 -11.29 -14.69
C LEU A 434 -2.66 -11.81 -13.98
N LEU A 435 -2.59 -13.03 -13.45
CA LEU A 435 -3.63 -13.60 -12.59
C LEU A 435 -3.51 -12.96 -11.19
N THR A 436 -4.58 -12.30 -10.74
CA THR A 436 -4.54 -11.51 -9.50
C THR A 436 -4.63 -12.36 -8.22
N GLY A 437 -5.14 -13.58 -8.35
CA GLY A 437 -5.51 -14.43 -7.22
C GLY A 437 -6.78 -13.98 -6.50
N ASP A 438 -7.46 -12.96 -7.02
CA ASP A 438 -8.74 -12.48 -6.51
C ASP A 438 -9.88 -12.99 -7.41
N LEU A 439 -10.94 -13.48 -6.80
CA LEU A 439 -12.16 -13.93 -7.46
C LEU A 439 -13.13 -12.77 -7.63
N GLY A 440 -13.77 -12.70 -8.77
CA GLY A 440 -14.71 -11.64 -9.05
C GLY A 440 -15.50 -11.86 -10.33
N TYR A 441 -16.27 -10.87 -10.71
CA TYR A 441 -17.02 -10.84 -11.95
C TYR A 441 -17.04 -9.40 -12.51
N MET A 442 -17.35 -9.29 -13.78
CA MET A 442 -17.64 -8.02 -14.47
C MET A 442 -19.15 -7.98 -14.77
N ASP A 443 -19.80 -6.85 -14.54
CA ASP A 443 -21.20 -6.68 -14.95
C ASP A 443 -21.29 -6.31 -16.44
N GLU A 444 -22.53 -6.30 -16.99
CA GLU A 444 -22.79 -5.98 -18.41
C GLU A 444 -22.33 -4.55 -18.80
N LYS A 445 -22.17 -3.64 -17.82
CA LYS A 445 -21.70 -2.27 -18.04
C LYS A 445 -20.19 -2.15 -18.01
N GLY A 446 -19.48 -3.19 -17.52
CA GLY A 446 -18.02 -3.19 -17.40
C GLY A 446 -17.49 -2.77 -16.02
N TYR A 447 -18.33 -2.71 -14.98
CA TYR A 447 -17.86 -2.59 -13.61
C TYR A 447 -17.40 -3.94 -13.07
N PHE A 448 -16.28 -3.94 -12.37
CA PHE A 448 -15.71 -5.14 -11.75
C PHE A 448 -16.04 -5.20 -10.26
N TYR A 449 -16.23 -6.42 -9.77
CA TYR A 449 -16.55 -6.72 -8.38
C TYR A 449 -15.63 -7.80 -7.88
N VAL A 450 -14.97 -7.58 -6.75
CA VAL A 450 -14.19 -8.61 -6.05
C VAL A 450 -15.12 -9.33 -5.10
N VAL A 451 -15.24 -10.64 -5.29
CA VAL A 451 -16.04 -11.50 -4.42
C VAL A 451 -15.21 -11.97 -3.23
N ASP A 452 -13.99 -12.51 -3.49
CA ASP A 452 -13.04 -12.91 -2.45
C ASP A 452 -11.66 -13.24 -3.01
N ARG A 453 -10.76 -13.71 -2.17
CA ARG A 453 -9.51 -14.31 -2.60
C ARG A 453 -9.67 -15.78 -2.91
N LYS A 454 -9.12 -16.23 -4.02
CA LYS A 454 -9.14 -17.63 -4.46
C LYS A 454 -8.71 -18.60 -3.36
N LYS A 455 -7.69 -18.23 -2.59
CA LYS A 455 -7.12 -19.02 -1.50
C LYS A 455 -7.87 -18.92 -0.16
N ASP A 456 -8.67 -17.86 0.03
CA ASP A 456 -9.43 -17.62 1.26
C ASP A 456 -10.86 -18.17 1.14
N MET A 457 -11.25 -18.62 -0.04
CA MET A 457 -12.54 -19.29 -0.29
C MET A 457 -12.65 -20.54 0.58
N ILE A 458 -13.74 -20.62 1.33
CA ILE A 458 -14.02 -21.75 2.25
C ILE A 458 -14.71 -22.85 1.47
N ILE A 459 -14.20 -24.08 1.57
CA ILE A 459 -14.82 -25.25 0.95
C ILE A 459 -15.46 -26.11 2.05
N ALA A 460 -16.74 -25.82 2.34
CA ALA A 460 -17.48 -26.51 3.40
C ALA A 460 -18.53 -27.46 2.85
N GLY A 461 -18.32 -28.77 3.01
CA GLY A 461 -19.24 -29.80 2.55
C GLY A 461 -19.49 -29.77 1.04
N GLY A 462 -18.48 -29.39 0.25
CA GLY A 462 -18.55 -29.30 -1.22
C GLY A 462 -19.13 -27.97 -1.75
N PHE A 463 -19.48 -27.03 -0.89
CA PHE A 463 -19.91 -25.70 -1.28
C PHE A 463 -18.78 -24.69 -1.17
N ASN A 464 -18.66 -23.84 -2.19
CA ASN A 464 -17.78 -22.68 -2.15
C ASN A 464 -18.47 -21.55 -1.39
N ILE A 465 -17.86 -21.10 -0.30
CA ILE A 465 -18.34 -19.99 0.52
C ILE A 465 -17.29 -18.89 0.47
N TYR A 466 -17.73 -17.69 0.16
CA TYR A 466 -16.88 -16.52 0.06
C TYR A 466 -16.94 -15.76 1.39
N PRO A 467 -15.83 -15.71 2.17
CA PRO A 467 -15.79 -15.02 3.45
C PRO A 467 -16.34 -13.60 3.39
N ARG A 468 -16.01 -12.84 2.35
CA ARG A 468 -16.45 -11.45 2.19
C ARG A 468 -17.97 -11.31 2.15
N GLU A 469 -18.69 -12.21 1.50
CA GLU A 469 -20.16 -12.20 1.45
C GLU A 469 -20.77 -12.33 2.86
N VAL A 470 -20.16 -13.17 3.69
CA VAL A 470 -20.59 -13.35 5.07
C VAL A 470 -20.20 -12.15 5.94
N GLU A 471 -19.00 -11.61 5.73
CA GLU A 471 -18.51 -10.40 6.41
C GLU A 471 -19.41 -9.19 6.12
N GLU A 472 -19.81 -8.97 4.86
CA GLU A 472 -20.67 -7.86 4.46
C GLU A 472 -22.03 -7.92 5.18
N VAL A 473 -22.65 -9.09 5.26
CA VAL A 473 -23.90 -9.27 6.00
C VAL A 473 -23.68 -8.99 7.50
N LEU A 474 -22.63 -9.51 8.09
CA LEU A 474 -22.36 -9.29 9.51
C LEU A 474 -22.05 -7.80 9.82
N TYR A 475 -21.43 -7.06 8.90
CA TYR A 475 -21.19 -5.62 9.07
C TYR A 475 -22.47 -4.78 9.11
N GLU A 476 -23.60 -5.26 8.55
CA GLU A 476 -24.90 -4.59 8.66
C GLU A 476 -25.45 -4.62 10.09
N HIS A 477 -24.94 -5.52 10.95
CA HIS A 477 -25.40 -5.59 12.33
C HIS A 477 -24.87 -4.42 13.16
N GLN A 478 -25.76 -3.68 13.81
CA GLN A 478 -25.45 -2.41 14.51
C GLN A 478 -24.39 -2.51 15.60
N ALA A 479 -24.23 -3.68 16.24
CA ALA A 479 -23.25 -3.89 17.32
C ALA A 479 -21.84 -4.20 16.81
N ILE A 480 -21.66 -4.56 15.54
CA ILE A 480 -20.36 -5.00 15.01
C ILE A 480 -19.53 -3.80 14.57
N GLN A 481 -18.30 -3.73 15.10
CA GLN A 481 -17.29 -2.77 14.69
C GLN A 481 -16.39 -3.33 13.60
N GLU A 482 -15.93 -4.58 13.77
CA GLU A 482 -15.08 -5.27 12.81
C GLU A 482 -15.46 -6.76 12.79
N VAL A 483 -15.37 -7.35 11.63
CA VAL A 483 -15.54 -8.79 11.45
C VAL A 483 -14.60 -9.32 10.39
N VAL A 484 -14.11 -10.52 10.60
CA VAL A 484 -13.40 -11.32 9.59
C VAL A 484 -13.89 -12.76 9.68
N VAL A 485 -14.12 -13.36 8.52
CA VAL A 485 -14.60 -14.73 8.39
C VAL A 485 -13.49 -15.60 7.80
N ALA A 486 -13.32 -16.81 8.34
CA ALA A 486 -12.33 -17.76 7.85
C ALA A 486 -12.88 -19.19 7.87
N GLY A 487 -12.37 -20.02 6.96
CA GLY A 487 -12.53 -21.47 7.03
C GLY A 487 -11.59 -22.03 8.10
N ILE A 488 -12.13 -22.81 8.99
CA ILE A 488 -11.36 -23.58 9.97
C ILE A 488 -11.57 -25.07 9.70
N PRO A 489 -10.59 -25.95 10.01
CA PRO A 489 -10.71 -27.37 9.77
C PRO A 489 -11.94 -27.98 10.47
N ASP A 490 -12.69 -28.79 9.74
CA ASP A 490 -13.86 -29.52 10.24
C ASP A 490 -13.76 -30.98 9.82
N PRO A 491 -13.81 -31.96 10.76
CA PRO A 491 -13.61 -33.38 10.43
C PRO A 491 -14.65 -33.96 9.45
N TYR A 492 -15.84 -33.39 9.40
CA TYR A 492 -16.93 -33.90 8.55
C TYR A 492 -17.07 -33.14 7.24
N ARG A 493 -16.82 -31.82 7.23
CA ARG A 493 -17.07 -30.94 6.09
C ARG A 493 -15.82 -30.53 5.35
N GLY A 494 -14.63 -30.91 5.84
CA GLY A 494 -13.34 -30.38 5.39
C GLY A 494 -13.03 -29.06 6.07
N GLU A 495 -13.90 -28.06 5.83
CA GLU A 495 -13.84 -26.77 6.51
C GLU A 495 -15.22 -26.36 7.03
N THR A 496 -15.25 -25.48 8.02
CA THR A 496 -16.46 -24.80 8.48
C THR A 496 -16.25 -23.30 8.61
N VAL A 497 -17.32 -22.53 8.53
CA VAL A 497 -17.28 -21.07 8.58
C VAL A 497 -17.18 -20.59 10.01
N LYS A 498 -16.15 -19.81 10.33
CA LYS A 498 -15.96 -19.14 11.62
C LYS A 498 -15.89 -17.63 11.43
N ALA A 499 -16.65 -16.89 12.26
CA ALA A 499 -16.63 -15.44 12.31
C ALA A 499 -15.87 -14.94 13.55
N TYR A 500 -14.89 -14.08 13.37
CA TYR A 500 -14.18 -13.38 14.44
C TYR A 500 -14.66 -11.94 14.48
N ILE A 501 -15.14 -11.49 15.64
CA ILE A 501 -15.95 -10.28 15.77
C ILE A 501 -15.40 -9.35 16.83
N VAL A 502 -15.29 -8.07 16.50
CA VAL A 502 -15.04 -6.98 17.45
C VAL A 502 -16.31 -6.14 17.55
N LEU A 503 -16.83 -5.99 18.77
CA LEU A 503 -18.02 -5.19 19.04
C LEU A 503 -17.69 -3.70 19.20
N LYS A 504 -18.62 -2.84 18.86
CA LYS A 504 -18.57 -1.42 19.19
C LYS A 504 -18.58 -1.23 20.71
N GLU A 505 -17.92 -0.20 21.20
CA GLU A 505 -17.87 0.11 22.62
C GLU A 505 -19.28 0.29 23.20
N GLY A 506 -19.56 -0.41 24.32
CA GLY A 506 -20.87 -0.38 24.98
C GLY A 506 -21.97 -1.21 24.32
N HIS A 507 -21.67 -1.95 23.26
CA HIS A 507 -22.63 -2.87 22.62
C HIS A 507 -22.40 -4.30 23.10
N HIS A 508 -23.47 -5.06 23.19
CA HIS A 508 -23.48 -6.49 23.50
C HIS A 508 -24.39 -7.21 22.51
N VAL A 509 -23.98 -8.36 22.07
CA VAL A 509 -24.75 -9.29 21.23
C VAL A 509 -24.28 -10.71 21.53
N THR A 510 -25.19 -11.68 21.51
CA THR A 510 -24.84 -13.10 21.72
C THR A 510 -24.57 -13.82 20.41
N GLU A 511 -23.98 -15.02 20.50
CA GLU A 511 -23.77 -15.87 19.32
C GLU A 511 -25.11 -16.27 18.68
N GLU A 512 -26.13 -16.55 19.50
CA GLU A 512 -27.46 -16.93 19.04
C GLU A 512 -28.15 -15.79 18.28
N GLU A 513 -28.02 -14.55 18.75
CA GLU A 513 -28.56 -13.37 18.07
C GLU A 513 -27.86 -13.14 16.71
N LEU A 514 -26.55 -13.35 16.62
CA LEU A 514 -25.81 -13.25 15.37
C LEU A 514 -26.12 -14.41 14.41
N ASP A 515 -26.30 -15.64 14.93
CA ASP A 515 -26.73 -16.79 14.11
C ASP A 515 -28.12 -16.55 13.53
N GLU A 516 -29.08 -16.07 14.35
CA GLU A 516 -30.42 -15.73 13.89
C GLU A 516 -30.41 -14.59 12.86
N PHE A 517 -29.58 -13.56 13.08
CA PHE A 517 -29.38 -12.47 12.12
C PHE A 517 -28.79 -13.01 10.79
N SER A 518 -27.75 -13.82 10.86
CA SER A 518 -27.11 -14.41 9.68
C SER A 518 -28.05 -15.30 8.88
N ARG A 519 -28.90 -16.11 9.56
CA ARG A 519 -29.89 -16.98 8.90
C ARG A 519 -30.98 -16.24 8.16
N ARG A 520 -31.27 -15.01 8.54
CA ARG A 520 -32.25 -14.17 7.83
C ARG A 520 -31.72 -13.61 6.52
N HIS A 521 -30.37 -13.51 6.38
CA HIS A 521 -29.74 -12.80 5.26
C HIS A 521 -28.87 -13.71 4.40
N LEU A 522 -28.46 -14.89 4.91
CA LEU A 522 -27.57 -15.82 4.22
C LEU A 522 -28.23 -17.18 3.96
N ALA A 523 -27.83 -17.83 2.89
CA ALA A 523 -28.15 -19.24 2.67
C ALA A 523 -27.57 -20.09 3.82
N SER A 524 -28.27 -21.14 4.25
CA SER A 524 -27.95 -21.93 5.44
C SER A 524 -26.53 -22.51 5.47
N TYR A 525 -25.94 -22.80 4.30
CA TYR A 525 -24.59 -23.35 4.22
C TYR A 525 -23.50 -22.28 4.39
N LYS A 526 -23.83 -20.99 4.24
CA LYS A 526 -22.94 -19.82 4.41
C LYS A 526 -22.91 -19.28 5.84
N VAL A 527 -23.94 -19.61 6.64
CA VAL A 527 -24.06 -19.11 8.02
C VAL A 527 -22.87 -19.61 8.85
N PRO A 528 -22.15 -18.71 9.56
CA PRO A 528 -21.09 -19.13 10.46
C PRO A 528 -21.60 -20.14 11.50
N ARG A 529 -20.80 -21.14 11.79
CA ARG A 529 -21.10 -22.13 12.82
C ARG A 529 -20.38 -21.88 14.13
N VAL A 530 -19.37 -21.04 14.06
CA VAL A 530 -18.58 -20.64 15.22
C VAL A 530 -18.43 -19.12 15.19
N TYR A 531 -18.72 -18.49 16.30
CA TYR A 531 -18.51 -17.05 16.50
C TYR A 531 -17.49 -16.87 17.62
N GLU A 532 -16.51 -16.01 17.42
CA GLU A 532 -15.51 -15.68 18.43
C GLU A 532 -15.42 -14.17 18.61
N PHE A 533 -15.72 -13.69 19.84
CA PHE A 533 -15.60 -12.29 20.18
C PHE A 533 -14.17 -11.96 20.61
N ARG A 534 -13.61 -10.90 20.03
CA ARG A 534 -12.26 -10.40 20.32
C ARG A 534 -12.27 -8.92 20.65
N SER A 535 -11.25 -8.47 21.40
CA SER A 535 -11.02 -7.05 21.66
C SER A 535 -10.43 -6.34 20.43
N GLU A 536 -9.66 -7.06 19.61
CA GLU A 536 -9.04 -6.57 18.38
C GLU A 536 -8.76 -7.71 17.41
N LEU A 537 -8.63 -7.39 16.12
CA LEU A 537 -8.21 -8.33 15.08
C LEU A 537 -6.74 -8.07 14.68
N PRO A 538 -5.96 -9.11 14.35
CA PRO A 538 -4.59 -8.94 13.86
C PRO A 538 -4.58 -8.20 12.51
N LYS A 539 -3.77 -7.13 12.41
CA LYS A 539 -3.74 -6.26 11.23
C LYS A 539 -2.32 -5.95 10.78
N THR A 540 -2.18 -5.71 9.49
CA THR A 540 -0.98 -5.07 8.94
C THR A 540 -0.94 -3.58 9.29
N VAL A 541 0.21 -2.93 9.03
CA VAL A 541 0.40 -1.47 9.23
C VAL A 541 -0.59 -0.62 8.44
N ILE A 542 -1.06 -1.11 7.29
CA ILE A 542 -2.06 -0.48 6.44
C ILE A 542 -3.49 -0.87 6.83
N GLY A 543 -3.67 -1.54 7.98
CA GLY A 543 -4.98 -1.91 8.49
C GLY A 543 -5.63 -3.12 7.84
N LYS A 544 -4.93 -3.88 6.99
CA LYS A 544 -5.45 -5.12 6.42
C LYS A 544 -5.46 -6.22 7.47
N ILE A 545 -6.62 -6.87 7.68
CA ILE A 545 -6.74 -7.99 8.62
C ILE A 545 -5.93 -9.20 8.12
N LEU A 546 -5.19 -9.81 9.04
CA LEU A 546 -4.34 -10.97 8.79
C LEU A 546 -5.12 -12.26 9.05
N ARG A 547 -6.02 -12.65 8.15
CA ARG A 547 -6.87 -13.86 8.26
C ARG A 547 -6.06 -15.11 8.55
N ARG A 548 -4.88 -15.25 7.93
CA ARG A 548 -4.00 -16.40 8.14
C ARG A 548 -3.54 -16.56 9.59
N VAL A 549 -3.26 -15.46 10.30
CA VAL A 549 -2.87 -15.53 11.72
C VAL A 549 -3.98 -16.17 12.54
N LEU A 550 -5.24 -15.84 12.25
CA LEU A 550 -6.41 -16.42 12.91
C LEU A 550 -6.57 -17.92 12.60
N ILE A 551 -6.34 -18.31 11.36
CA ILE A 551 -6.37 -19.73 10.95
C ILE A 551 -5.24 -20.51 11.60
N ASP A 552 -4.02 -19.97 11.62
CA ASP A 552 -2.85 -20.59 12.24
C ASP A 552 -3.06 -20.80 13.77
N GLU A 553 -3.73 -19.83 14.44
CA GLU A 553 -4.13 -19.97 15.85
C GLU A 553 -5.11 -21.13 16.06
N GLU A 554 -6.08 -21.35 15.16
CA GLU A 554 -7.03 -22.45 15.26
C GLU A 554 -6.37 -23.80 15.02
N ILE A 555 -5.49 -23.89 14.04
CA ILE A 555 -4.73 -25.12 13.78
C ILE A 555 -3.88 -25.48 15.01
N ALA A 556 -3.22 -24.48 15.63
CA ALA A 556 -2.44 -24.70 16.83
C ALA A 556 -3.28 -25.22 18.01
N LYS A 557 -4.51 -24.70 18.20
CA LYS A 557 -5.44 -25.21 19.23
C LYS A 557 -5.80 -26.67 18.99
N LEU A 558 -6.12 -27.03 17.74
CA LEU A 558 -6.45 -28.43 17.38
C LEU A 558 -5.26 -29.38 17.59
N ASP A 559 -4.04 -28.94 17.33
CA ASP A 559 -2.83 -29.73 17.56
C ASP A 559 -2.51 -29.92 19.05
N GLU A 560 -2.89 -28.98 19.92
CA GLU A 560 -2.77 -29.10 21.38
C GLU A 560 -3.81 -30.06 21.94
N ASP A 561 -5.06 -29.98 21.49
CA ASP A 561 -6.15 -30.87 21.89
C ASP A 561 -5.85 -32.33 21.52
N ASN A 562 -5.28 -32.57 20.32
CA ASN A 562 -4.89 -33.91 19.87
C ASN A 562 -3.64 -34.50 20.59
N LYS A 563 -2.85 -33.67 21.28
CA LYS A 563 -1.69 -34.13 22.08
C LYS A 563 -2.07 -34.39 23.54
N GLY A 564 -3.26 -33.96 23.96
CA GLY A 564 -3.81 -34.15 25.31
C GLY A 564 -4.65 -35.42 25.49
N GLU A 565 -5.03 -36.06 24.38
CA GLU A 565 -5.62 -37.43 24.36
C GLU A 565 -4.53 -38.49 24.12
#